data_0f78ba1be17b2defa98ac7d4bc6a6b3e
#
_entry.id   0f78ba1be17b2defa98ac7d4bc6a6b3e
#
_cell.length_a   1.000
_cell.length_b   1.000
_cell.length_c   1.000
_cell.angle_alpha   90.00
_cell.angle_beta   90.00
_cell.angle_gamma   90.00
#
_symmetry.space_group_name_H-M   'P 1'
#
loop_
_entity.id
_entity.type
_entity.pdbx_description
1 polymer ?
#
loop_
_entity_poly.entity_id
_entity_poly.type
_entity_poly.pdbx_seq_one_letter_code
_entity_poly.pdbx_strand_id
1 'polypeptide(L)'
;MSKTLIVVDMQNDFIDGTLGTKEAQAIVPNVAKKIKEYKDAGKQVIFTRDTXXXXXENYLETYEGKHLPVTHCVKNTIGWQISDKLDFDIENDILIDKPTFGWTHWDDFNFKSVEICGLCTEICVVSNALIIRANYPEIDITVDASCCAGVTPDTHKAALATMKMCQIEVIGENNEV
;
A
#
# COMPACT_ATOMS: atom_id res chain seq x y z
N MET A 1 6.01 21.05 8.90
CA MET A 1 6.20 19.68 9.35
C MET A 1 6.24 18.73 8.17
N SER A 2 7.26 17.93 8.09
CA SER A 2 7.47 17.07 6.95
C SER A 2 6.57 15.82 7.05
N LYS A 3 5.77 15.58 6.02
CA LYS A 3 4.90 14.40 5.96
C LYS A 3 5.44 13.47 4.89
N THR A 4 5.48 12.18 5.19
CA THR A 4 5.92 11.16 4.24
C THR A 4 4.72 10.41 3.70
N LEU A 5 4.69 10.22 2.38
CA LEU A 5 3.66 9.40 1.74
C LEU A 5 4.18 7.98 1.59
N ILE A 6 3.39 7.02 2.00
CA ILE A 6 3.69 5.61 1.77
C ILE A 6 2.66 5.05 0.81
N VAL A 7 3.13 4.59 -0.35
CA VAL A 7 2.30 4.05 -1.41
C VAL A 7 2.44 2.52 -1.35
N VAL A 8 1.38 1.86 -0.90
CA VAL A 8 1.44 0.45 -0.57
C VAL A 8 1.00 -0.39 -1.78
N ASP A 9 1.94 -1.16 -2.30
CA ASP A 9 1.69 -2.27 -3.22
C ASP A 9 0.87 -1.90 -4.46
N MET A 10 1.14 -0.75 -5.05
CA MET A 10 0.47 -0.35 -6.29
C MET A 10 1.14 -1.04 -7.48
N GLN A 11 1.03 -2.35 -7.48
CA GLN A 11 1.68 -3.25 -8.44
C GLN A 11 0.67 -3.73 -9.46
N ASN A 12 1.18 -4.09 -10.64
CA ASN A 12 0.29 -4.47 -11.75
C ASN A 12 -0.62 -5.65 -11.41
N ASP A 13 -0.10 -6.66 -10.69
CA ASP A 13 -0.94 -7.82 -10.36
C ASP A 13 -2.15 -7.44 -9.50
N PHE A 14 -2.01 -6.43 -8.63
CA PHE A 14 -3.12 -6.01 -7.77
C PHE A 14 -4.05 -5.02 -8.47
N ILE A 15 -3.61 -4.40 -9.55
CA ILE A 15 -4.41 -3.39 -10.24
C ILE A 15 -5.22 -4.04 -11.35
N ASP A 16 -4.55 -4.61 -12.34
CA ASP A 16 -5.25 -5.23 -13.46
C ASP A 16 -4.67 -6.60 -13.85
N GLY A 17 -3.85 -7.18 -12.98
CA GLY A 17 -3.28 -8.50 -13.22
C GLY A 17 -4.08 -9.59 -12.52
N THR A 18 -3.37 -10.60 -11.99
CA THR A 18 -4.01 -11.82 -11.50
C THR A 18 -4.95 -11.59 -10.33
N LEU A 19 -4.69 -10.57 -9.53
CA LEU A 19 -5.56 -10.21 -8.39
C LEU A 19 -6.18 -8.83 -8.58
N GLY A 20 -6.27 -8.37 -9.81
CA GLY A 20 -6.81 -7.04 -10.09
C GLY A 20 -8.30 -6.93 -9.85
N THR A 21 -8.74 -5.72 -9.54
CA THR A 21 -10.15 -5.40 -9.35
C THR A 21 -10.46 -4.10 -10.06
N LYS A 22 -11.74 -3.88 -10.34
CA LYS A 22 -12.13 -2.60 -10.93
C LYS A 22 -11.93 -1.47 -9.92
N GLU A 23 -12.08 -1.76 -8.62
CA GLU A 23 -11.87 -0.75 -7.60
C GLU A 23 -10.41 -0.32 -7.56
N ALA A 24 -9.48 -1.27 -7.67
CA ALA A 24 -8.07 -0.94 -7.70
C ALA A 24 -7.72 -0.09 -8.92
N GLN A 25 -8.29 -0.44 -10.06
CA GLN A 25 -8.04 0.34 -11.27
C GLN A 25 -8.59 1.76 -11.14
N ALA A 26 -9.72 1.91 -10.47
CA ALA A 26 -10.37 3.22 -10.35
C ALA A 26 -9.56 4.20 -9.51
N ILE A 27 -8.76 3.72 -8.55
CA ILE A 27 -8.01 4.66 -7.71
C ILE A 27 -6.67 5.08 -8.32
N VAL A 28 -6.24 4.46 -9.41
CA VAL A 28 -4.92 4.77 -9.95
C VAL A 28 -4.75 6.27 -10.24
N PRO A 29 -5.71 6.95 -10.88
CA PRO A 29 -5.52 8.39 -11.10
C PRO A 29 -5.41 9.19 -9.80
N ASN A 30 -6.15 8.82 -8.76
CA ASN A 30 -6.07 9.53 -7.49
C ASN A 30 -4.70 9.33 -6.83
N VAL A 31 -4.18 8.10 -6.89
CA VAL A 31 -2.86 7.82 -6.32
C VAL A 31 -1.80 8.57 -7.12
N ALA A 32 -1.91 8.58 -8.45
CA ALA A 32 -0.96 9.29 -9.29
C ALA A 32 -0.93 10.78 -8.94
N LYS A 33 -2.10 11.37 -8.74
CA LYS A 33 -2.19 12.79 -8.38
C LYS A 33 -1.56 13.05 -7.03
N LYS A 34 -1.81 12.19 -6.06
CA LYS A 34 -1.24 12.36 -4.72
C LYS A 34 0.29 12.26 -4.75
N ILE A 35 0.83 11.31 -5.47
CA ILE A 35 2.29 11.18 -5.59
C ILE A 35 2.87 12.46 -6.17
N LYS A 36 2.23 12.98 -7.23
CA LYS A 36 2.72 14.20 -7.85
C LYS A 36 2.68 15.36 -6.87
N GLU A 37 1.61 15.48 -6.11
CA GLU A 37 1.50 16.57 -5.12
C GLU A 37 2.62 16.51 -4.10
N TYR A 38 2.93 15.29 -3.60
CA TYR A 38 3.99 15.13 -2.62
C TYR A 38 5.35 15.47 -3.23
N LYS A 39 5.62 14.98 -4.43
CA LYS A 39 6.91 15.22 -5.05
C LYS A 39 7.09 16.68 -5.42
N ASP A 40 6.02 17.33 -5.92
CA ASP A 40 6.10 18.76 -6.25
C ASP A 40 6.37 19.59 -5.00
N ALA A 41 5.94 19.13 -3.84
CA ALA A 41 6.18 19.84 -2.58
C ALA A 41 7.53 19.47 -1.94
N GLY A 42 8.31 18.62 -2.58
CA GLY A 42 9.61 18.20 -2.06
C GLY A 42 9.52 17.23 -0.90
N LYS A 43 8.39 16.54 -0.76
CA LYS A 43 8.18 15.61 0.35
C LYS A 43 8.56 14.20 -0.04
N GLN A 44 8.89 13.41 0.97
CA GLN A 44 9.34 12.04 0.76
C GLN A 44 8.19 11.14 0.35
N VAL A 45 8.45 10.25 -0.62
CA VAL A 45 7.51 9.21 -1.02
C VAL A 45 8.23 7.87 -0.92
N ILE A 46 7.59 6.92 -0.25
CA ILE A 46 8.09 5.55 -0.10
C ILE A 46 7.10 4.62 -0.79
N PHE A 47 7.62 3.71 -1.60
CA PHE A 47 6.80 2.71 -2.28
C PHE A 47 7.08 1.34 -1.68
N THR A 48 6.06 0.51 -1.56
CA THR A 48 6.28 -0.89 -1.20
C THR A 48 5.82 -1.81 -2.32
N ARG A 49 6.45 -2.99 -2.38
CA ARG A 49 6.02 -4.07 -3.27
C ARG A 49 5.88 -5.34 -2.45
N ASP A 50 4.73 -5.97 -2.53
CA ASP A 50 4.56 -7.33 -2.04
C ASP A 50 5.43 -8.22 -2.93
N THR A 51 6.23 -9.09 -2.35
CA THR A 51 7.21 -9.84 -3.13
C THR A 51 7.14 -11.29 -2.76
N UNK A 52 6.62 -11.86 -3.62
CA UNK A 52 6.54 -13.25 -3.38
C UNK A 52 7.80 -13.76 -3.91
N UNK A 53 8.33 -14.19 -3.13
CA UNK A 53 9.61 -14.64 -3.45
C UNK A 53 9.58 -15.44 -4.67
N UNK A 54 10.40 -15.39 -4.97
CA UNK A 54 10.59 -16.03 -6.11
C UNK A 54 10.43 -17.42 -6.06
N UNK A 55 10.39 -17.60 -5.28
CA UNK A 55 10.24 -18.81 -5.12
C UNK A 55 8.85 -19.17 -5.21
N UNK A 56 8.64 -18.77 -6.01
CA UNK A 56 7.48 -19.15 -6.27
C UNK A 56 7.23 -20.47 -6.08
N GLU A 57 8.09 -21.17 -6.29
CA GLU A 57 7.87 -22.60 -6.18
C GLU A 57 7.41 -23.01 -4.79
N ASN A 58 7.69 -22.19 -3.81
CA ASN A 58 7.30 -22.51 -2.44
C ASN A 58 6.09 -21.74 -1.95
N TYR A 59 5.60 -20.80 -2.74
CA TYR A 59 4.52 -19.94 -2.27
C TYR A 59 3.27 -20.74 -1.88
N LEU A 60 2.90 -21.71 -2.72
CA LEU A 60 1.67 -22.45 -2.47
C LEU A 60 1.76 -23.33 -1.23
N GLU A 61 2.96 -23.54 -0.71
CA GLU A 61 3.14 -24.31 0.52
C GLU A 61 3.21 -23.43 1.77
N THR A 62 3.25 -22.12 1.59
CA THR A 62 3.24 -21.21 2.73
C THR A 62 1.83 -21.09 3.30
N TYR A 63 1.74 -20.58 4.50
CA TYR A 63 0.44 -20.32 5.10
C TYR A 63 -0.39 -19.40 4.21
N GLU A 64 0.22 -18.32 3.74
CA GLU A 64 -0.47 -17.38 2.86
C GLU A 64 -0.94 -18.07 1.58
N GLY A 65 -0.06 -18.84 0.95
CA GLY A 65 -0.38 -19.47 -0.31
C GLY A 65 -1.47 -20.52 -0.21
N LYS A 66 -1.55 -21.21 0.93
CA LYS A 66 -2.63 -22.16 1.13
C LYS A 66 -3.99 -21.47 1.25
N HIS A 67 -4.01 -20.26 1.75
CA HIS A 67 -5.26 -19.52 1.93
C HIS A 67 -5.58 -18.61 0.74
N LEU A 68 -4.59 -18.29 -0.09
CA LEU A 68 -4.79 -17.52 -1.31
C LEU A 68 -3.93 -18.19 -2.40
N PRO A 69 -4.42 -19.28 -2.97
CA PRO A 69 -3.59 -20.05 -3.91
C PRO A 69 -3.58 -19.44 -5.31
N VAL A 70 -3.18 -18.19 -5.39
CA VAL A 70 -3.05 -17.45 -6.65
C VAL A 70 -1.63 -16.90 -6.69
N THR A 71 -0.85 -17.38 -7.64
CA THR A 71 0.50 -16.88 -7.82
C THR A 71 0.44 -15.43 -8.27
N HIS A 72 1.14 -14.56 -7.57
CA HIS A 72 1.13 -13.13 -7.87
C HIS A 72 2.40 -12.48 -7.35
N CYS A 73 2.71 -11.32 -7.90
CA CYS A 73 3.84 -10.49 -7.47
C CYS A 73 5.14 -11.27 -7.37
N VAL A 74 5.37 -12.14 -8.34
CA VAL A 74 6.59 -12.93 -8.38
C VAL A 74 7.73 -12.01 -8.80
N LYS A 75 8.79 -12.01 -8.03
CA LYS A 75 9.92 -11.11 -8.23
C LYS A 75 10.40 -11.17 -9.68
N ASN A 76 10.66 -10.01 -10.24
CA ASN A 76 11.17 -9.81 -11.61
C ASN A 76 10.14 -10.05 -12.70
N THR A 77 8.87 -10.20 -12.38
CA THR A 77 7.82 -10.26 -13.39
C THR A 77 7.17 -8.90 -13.58
N ILE A 78 6.46 -8.73 -14.68
CA ILE A 78 5.71 -7.48 -14.92
C ILE A 78 4.65 -7.28 -13.84
N GLY A 79 4.00 -8.37 -13.40
CA GLY A 79 2.97 -8.26 -12.38
C GLY A 79 3.47 -7.69 -11.06
N TRP A 80 4.72 -7.90 -10.75
CA TRP A 80 5.37 -7.44 -9.52
C TRP A 80 5.73 -5.95 -9.59
N GLN A 81 5.88 -5.39 -10.78
CA GLN A 81 6.35 -4.01 -10.92
C GLN A 81 5.30 -3.01 -10.47
N ILE A 82 5.77 -1.89 -9.96
CA ILE A 82 4.90 -0.74 -9.69
C ILE A 82 4.27 -0.29 -11.03
N SER A 83 3.00 0.05 -11.00
CA SER A 83 2.31 0.51 -12.19
C SER A 83 3.05 1.66 -12.86
N ASP A 84 3.21 1.58 -14.19
CA ASP A 84 3.88 2.64 -14.92
C ASP A 84 3.02 3.91 -15.06
N LYS A 85 1.79 3.87 -14.58
CA LYS A 85 0.95 5.07 -14.53
C LYS A 85 1.28 5.96 -13.35
N LEU A 86 2.13 5.47 -12.43
CA LEU A 86 2.55 6.24 -11.27
C LEU A 86 3.97 6.76 -11.49
N ASP A 87 4.25 7.91 -10.91
CA ASP A 87 5.59 8.50 -10.98
C ASP A 87 6.49 7.83 -9.97
N PHE A 88 7.01 6.67 -10.35
CA PHE A 88 7.96 5.90 -9.55
C PHE A 88 9.29 5.86 -10.28
N ASP A 89 10.35 6.26 -9.59
CA ASP A 89 11.70 6.34 -10.15
C ASP A 89 12.60 5.42 -9.33
N ILE A 90 12.98 4.29 -9.94
CA ILE A 90 13.80 3.29 -9.22
C ILE A 90 15.15 3.87 -8.76
N GLU A 91 15.64 4.91 -9.43
CA GLU A 91 16.92 5.50 -9.09
C GLU A 91 16.86 6.41 -7.87
N ASN A 92 15.72 7.05 -7.65
CA ASN A 92 15.63 8.11 -6.65
C ASN A 92 14.60 7.89 -5.56
N ASP A 93 13.59 7.06 -5.81
CA ASP A 93 12.56 6.81 -4.81
C ASP A 93 12.96 5.69 -3.86
N ILE A 94 12.44 5.74 -2.65
CA ILE A 94 12.63 4.67 -1.71
C ILE A 94 11.66 3.54 -2.02
N LEU A 95 12.18 2.34 -2.15
CA LEU A 95 11.37 1.18 -2.48
C LEU A 95 11.67 0.07 -1.49
N ILE A 96 10.61 -0.50 -0.93
CA ILE A 96 10.71 -1.59 0.04
C ILE A 96 10.02 -2.81 -0.56
N ASP A 97 10.75 -3.91 -0.68
CA ASP A 97 10.17 -5.19 -1.08
C ASP A 97 9.86 -5.98 0.19
N LYS A 98 8.56 -6.15 0.46
CA LYS A 98 8.14 -6.82 1.69
C LYS A 98 7.80 -8.28 1.42
N PRO A 99 8.15 -9.16 2.35
CA PRO A 99 7.88 -10.59 2.16
C PRO A 99 6.47 -11.00 2.56
N THR A 100 5.72 -10.11 3.21
CA THR A 100 4.37 -10.41 3.66
C THR A 100 3.57 -9.11 3.74
N PHE A 101 2.36 -9.17 4.28
CA PHE A 101 1.43 -8.03 4.24
C PHE A 101 2.01 -6.79 4.90
N GLY A 102 2.45 -6.93 6.15
CA GLY A 102 3.00 -5.80 6.89
C GLY A 102 4.52 -5.89 6.96
N TRP A 103 5.17 -4.75 6.78
CA TRP A 103 6.62 -4.69 6.86
C TRP A 103 7.00 -4.37 8.30
N THR A 104 7.99 -5.09 8.83
CA THR A 104 8.27 -5.02 10.27
C THR A 104 9.39 -4.06 10.63
N HIS A 105 9.96 -3.34 9.65
CA HIS A 105 11.11 -2.49 9.90
C HIS A 105 10.82 -1.01 9.72
N TRP A 106 9.56 -0.59 9.90
CA TRP A 106 9.22 0.83 9.80
C TRP A 106 9.94 1.66 10.85
N ASP A 107 10.39 1.05 11.95
CA ASP A 107 11.15 1.76 12.97
C ASP A 107 12.53 2.18 12.49
N ASP A 108 12.98 1.71 11.34
CA ASP A 108 14.24 2.19 10.76
C ASP A 108 14.12 3.62 10.23
N PHE A 109 12.90 4.11 10.02
CA PHE A 109 12.70 5.48 9.56
C PHE A 109 12.51 6.42 10.76
N ASN A 110 12.58 7.71 10.48
CA ASN A 110 12.37 8.73 11.50
C ASN A 110 11.17 9.58 11.08
N PHE A 111 10.00 8.97 11.09
CA PHE A 111 8.79 9.64 10.60
C PHE A 111 8.36 10.77 11.53
N LYS A 112 7.96 11.91 10.95
CA LYS A 112 7.34 13.01 11.66
C LYS A 112 5.83 12.99 11.54
N SER A 113 5.33 12.63 10.38
CA SER A 113 3.93 12.33 10.12
C SER A 113 3.87 11.50 8.84
N VAL A 114 2.80 10.74 8.68
CA VAL A 114 2.72 9.77 7.59
C VAL A 114 1.33 9.81 6.99
N GLU A 115 1.27 9.74 5.66
CA GLU A 115 0.02 9.47 4.96
C GLU A 115 0.20 8.18 4.17
N ILE A 116 -0.84 7.34 4.16
CA ILE A 116 -0.77 6.01 3.55
C ILE A 116 -1.87 5.88 2.51
N CYS A 117 -1.53 5.28 1.38
CA CYS A 117 -2.50 4.95 0.34
C CYS A 117 -2.09 3.63 -0.31
N GLY A 118 -2.96 3.08 -1.12
CA GLY A 118 -2.62 1.91 -1.92
C GLY A 118 -3.55 0.73 -1.72
N LEU A 119 -3.01 -0.46 -1.81
CA LEU A 119 -3.76 -1.70 -1.92
C LEU A 119 -3.22 -2.76 -0.97
N CYS A 120 -4.03 -3.68 -0.51
CA CYS A 120 -5.48 -3.52 -0.43
C CYS A 120 -5.79 -2.93 0.93
N THR A 121 -6.86 -2.17 1.01
CA THR A 121 -7.19 -1.45 2.25
C THR A 121 -7.17 -2.37 3.47
N GLU A 122 -7.81 -3.53 3.36
CA GLU A 122 -8.01 -4.41 4.51
C GLU A 122 -6.91 -5.45 4.66
N ILE A 123 -5.85 -5.36 3.87
CA ILE A 123 -4.76 -6.33 3.97
C ILE A 123 -3.45 -5.57 4.21
N CYS A 124 -2.76 -5.16 3.15
CA CYS A 124 -1.45 -4.54 3.32
C CYS A 124 -1.54 -3.12 3.86
N VAL A 125 -2.58 -2.37 3.50
CA VAL A 125 -2.70 -1.01 4.01
C VAL A 125 -2.95 -1.02 5.52
N VAL A 126 -3.96 -1.75 5.99
CA VAL A 126 -4.25 -1.75 7.42
C VAL A 126 -3.10 -2.38 8.21
N SER A 127 -2.48 -3.42 7.66
CA SER A 127 -1.35 -4.07 8.36
C SER A 127 -0.23 -3.07 8.60
N ASN A 128 0.15 -2.33 7.58
CA ASN A 128 1.24 -1.37 7.72
C ASN A 128 0.84 -0.17 8.56
N ALA A 129 -0.40 0.30 8.42
CA ALA A 129 -0.86 1.42 9.22
C ALA A 129 -0.77 1.12 10.72
N LEU A 130 -1.19 -0.09 11.11
CA LEU A 130 -1.17 -0.46 12.53
C LEU A 130 0.25 -0.68 13.03
N ILE A 131 1.12 -1.24 12.21
CA ILE A 131 2.52 -1.41 12.61
C ILE A 131 3.18 -0.04 12.79
N ILE A 132 2.92 0.88 11.88
CA ILE A 132 3.48 2.23 11.99
C ILE A 132 2.93 2.92 13.25
N ARG A 133 1.62 2.78 13.51
CA ARG A 133 1.06 3.34 14.74
C ARG A 133 1.75 2.78 15.99
N ALA A 134 2.05 1.48 15.98
CA ALA A 134 2.72 0.88 17.13
C ALA A 134 4.15 1.39 17.30
N ASN A 135 4.85 1.61 16.20
CA ASN A 135 6.22 2.11 16.26
C ASN A 135 6.28 3.60 16.56
N TYR A 136 5.26 4.35 16.18
CA TYR A 136 5.24 5.82 16.31
C TYR A 136 3.94 6.24 16.95
N PRO A 137 3.76 6.01 18.25
CA PRO A 137 2.45 6.24 18.86
C PRO A 137 2.03 7.71 18.93
N GLU A 138 2.95 8.63 18.72
CA GLU A 138 2.66 10.05 18.92
C GLU A 138 2.51 10.85 17.62
N ILE A 139 2.74 10.26 16.46
CA ILE A 139 2.70 11.04 15.22
C ILE A 139 1.30 11.00 14.61
N ASP A 140 1.05 11.94 13.72
CA ASP A 140 -0.16 11.90 12.90
C ASP A 140 0.01 10.84 11.81
N ILE A 141 -0.98 9.98 11.70
CA ILE A 141 -1.04 8.97 10.64
C ILE A 141 -2.38 9.12 9.96
N THR A 142 -2.36 9.29 8.66
CA THR A 142 -3.55 9.52 7.84
C THR A 142 -3.63 8.46 6.76
N VAL A 143 -4.84 7.97 6.50
CA VAL A 143 -5.11 7.10 5.36
C VAL A 143 -6.14 7.79 4.47
N ASP A 144 -5.86 7.90 3.19
CA ASP A 144 -6.78 8.54 2.24
C ASP A 144 -7.62 7.47 1.57
N ALA A 145 -8.88 7.39 1.98
CA ALA A 145 -9.80 6.36 1.47
C ALA A 145 -10.00 6.46 -0.04
N SER A 146 -9.91 7.65 -0.61
CA SER A 146 -10.07 7.82 -2.05
C SER A 146 -8.87 7.31 -2.84
N CYS A 147 -7.79 7.00 -2.16
CA CYS A 147 -6.57 6.47 -2.76
C CYS A 147 -6.30 5.03 -2.29
N CYS A 148 -7.30 4.36 -1.75
CA CYS A 148 -7.21 2.96 -1.34
C CYS A 148 -8.34 2.17 -1.94
N ALA A 149 -8.14 0.88 -2.14
CA ALA A 149 -9.20 -0.01 -2.58
C ALA A 149 -9.02 -1.35 -1.90
N GLY A 150 -10.14 -1.98 -1.57
CA GLY A 150 -10.13 -3.29 -0.94
C GLY A 150 -10.49 -4.39 -1.93
N VAL A 151 -10.50 -5.60 -1.42
CA VAL A 151 -10.96 -6.73 -2.21
C VAL A 151 -12.44 -6.56 -2.56
N THR A 152 -13.21 -6.06 -1.61
CA THR A 152 -14.60 -5.67 -1.84
C THR A 152 -14.86 -4.32 -1.20
N PRO A 153 -15.91 -3.60 -1.64
CA PRO A 153 -16.25 -2.36 -0.94
C PRO A 153 -16.56 -2.54 0.53
N ASP A 154 -17.18 -3.64 0.92
CA ASP A 154 -17.52 -3.86 2.33
C ASP A 154 -16.27 -4.08 3.18
N THR A 155 -15.32 -4.88 2.71
CA THR A 155 -14.13 -5.12 3.50
C THR A 155 -13.23 -3.89 3.53
N HIS A 156 -13.23 -3.09 2.47
CA HIS A 156 -12.56 -1.80 2.46
C HIS A 156 -13.11 -0.92 3.60
N LYS A 157 -14.44 -0.79 3.68
CA LYS A 157 -15.05 0.04 4.71
C LYS A 157 -14.78 -0.48 6.11
N ALA A 158 -14.79 -1.81 6.28
CA ALA A 158 -14.51 -2.41 7.57
C ALA A 158 -13.10 -2.05 8.05
N ALA A 159 -12.14 -2.08 7.14
CA ALA A 159 -10.77 -1.73 7.51
C ALA A 159 -10.66 -0.25 7.88
N LEU A 160 -11.34 0.62 7.13
CA LEU A 160 -11.32 2.04 7.48
C LEU A 160 -11.90 2.28 8.86
N ALA A 161 -13.00 1.59 9.19
CA ALA A 161 -13.60 1.72 10.52
C ALA A 161 -12.63 1.27 11.60
N THR A 162 -11.93 0.16 11.38
CA THR A 162 -10.95 -0.34 12.33
C THR A 162 -9.81 0.65 12.52
N MET A 163 -9.31 1.22 11.43
CA MET A 163 -8.21 2.17 11.53
C MET A 163 -8.62 3.41 12.31
N LYS A 164 -9.86 3.89 12.12
CA LYS A 164 -10.34 5.02 12.92
C LYS A 164 -10.32 4.69 14.41
N MET A 165 -10.73 3.49 14.78
CA MET A 165 -10.71 3.10 16.19
C MET A 165 -9.29 3.02 16.73
N CYS A 166 -8.33 2.72 15.88
CA CYS A 166 -6.93 2.67 16.26
C CYS A 166 -6.24 4.02 16.12
N GLN A 167 -7.05 5.09 16.03
CA GLN A 167 -6.56 6.47 16.07
C GLN A 167 -5.73 6.87 14.87
N ILE A 168 -6.11 6.31 13.72
CA ILE A 168 -5.58 6.72 12.43
C ILE A 168 -6.65 7.60 11.78
N GLU A 169 -6.25 8.77 11.30
CA GLU A 169 -7.18 9.66 10.64
C GLU A 169 -7.50 9.13 9.25
N VAL A 170 -8.79 9.01 8.94
CA VAL A 170 -9.21 8.59 7.60
C VAL A 170 -9.82 9.80 6.90
N ILE A 171 -9.25 10.14 5.75
CA ILE A 171 -9.76 11.24 4.94
C ILE A 171 -10.26 10.66 3.61
N GLY A 172 -10.94 11.48 2.84
CA GLY A 172 -11.29 11.14 1.47
C GLY A 172 -12.46 10.20 1.29
N GLU A 173 -13.19 9.87 2.36
CA GLU A 173 -14.32 8.96 2.22
C GLU A 173 -15.41 9.53 1.31
N ASN A 174 -15.56 10.85 1.27
CA ASN A 174 -16.57 11.49 0.42
C ASN A 174 -16.11 11.62 -1.02
N ASN A 175 -14.87 11.30 -1.31
CA ASN A 175 -14.28 11.43 -2.64
C ASN A 175 -13.95 10.09 -3.27
N GLU A 176 -14.48 9.02 -2.73
CA GLU A 176 -14.17 7.69 -3.26
C GLU A 176 -14.80 7.50 -4.64
N VAL A 177 -14.07 6.79 -5.49
CA VAL A 177 -14.48 6.50 -6.86
C VAL A 177 -15.30 5.21 -6.95
#